data_9531ea3d36ea23373d33e1624a4df582
#
_entry.id   9531ea3d36ea23373d33e1624a4df582
#
_cell.length_a   1.000
_cell.length_b   1.000
_cell.length_c   1.000
_cell.angle_alpha   90.00
_cell.angle_beta   90.00
_cell.angle_gamma   90.00
#
_symmetry.space_group_name_H-M   'P 1'
#
loop_
_entity.id
_entity.type
_entity.pdbx_description
1 polymer ?
#
loop_
_entity_poly.entity_id
_entity_poly.type
_entity_poly.pdbx_seq_one_letter_code
_entity_poly.pdbx_strand_id
1 'polypeptide(L)'
;MAQQTQEQDINHLLKVRREKLAELQQNGRDPFQITKFDQTHHSLEVKGLYEAHETELLKDRQEPNVEGMDEEQAKEALKKDYEERRNIMDASPIHVAIAGRMMFKRVMGKASFCNIQDLQGSIQVYVARDAIGTESYADFKKSDIGDIFGVEGFAFRTRTGEISIHAEKVTLLSKSLQILPEKFHGLTDVDTRYRQRYVDLIMNTESKDTFIKRSKILSAIR
;
A
#
# COMPACT_ATOMS: atom_id res chain seq x y z
N MET A 1 28.51 -13.51 -19.94
CA MET A 1 28.00 -14.40 -18.86
C MET A 1 27.03 -13.68 -17.92
N ALA A 2 27.35 -12.56 -17.29
CA ALA A 2 26.43 -11.87 -16.36
C ALA A 2 25.10 -11.41 -17.01
N GLN A 3 25.09 -10.86 -18.21
CA GLN A 3 23.88 -10.46 -18.92
C GLN A 3 22.96 -11.63 -19.28
N GLN A 4 23.54 -12.76 -19.73
CA GLN A 4 22.77 -13.96 -20.06
C GLN A 4 22.11 -14.57 -18.80
N THR A 5 22.77 -14.51 -17.65
CA THR A 5 22.20 -14.96 -16.37
C THR A 5 21.04 -14.07 -15.95
N GLN A 6 21.17 -12.74 -16.06
CA GLN A 6 20.09 -11.79 -15.75
C GLN A 6 18.85 -11.99 -16.66
N GLU A 7 19.04 -12.20 -17.96
CA GLU A 7 17.93 -12.46 -18.88
C GLU A 7 17.23 -13.78 -18.57
N GLN A 8 17.96 -14.83 -18.20
CA GLN A 8 17.39 -16.10 -17.77
C GLN A 8 16.59 -15.97 -16.48
N ASP A 9 17.08 -15.21 -15.51
CA ASP A 9 16.39 -14.95 -14.24
C ASP A 9 15.11 -14.15 -14.46
N ILE A 10 15.13 -13.13 -15.32
CA ILE A 10 13.94 -12.34 -15.68
C ILE A 10 12.88 -13.23 -16.35
N ASN A 11 13.29 -14.04 -17.34
CA ASN A 11 12.38 -14.95 -18.02
C ASN A 11 11.76 -15.97 -17.07
N HIS A 12 12.52 -16.46 -16.12
CA HIS A 12 12.00 -17.36 -15.07
C HIS A 12 10.95 -16.66 -14.20
N LEU A 13 11.22 -15.43 -13.74
CA LEU A 13 10.26 -14.66 -12.93
C LEU A 13 8.97 -14.35 -13.70
N LEU A 14 9.07 -14.00 -14.99
CA LEU A 14 7.90 -13.77 -15.84
C LEU A 14 7.06 -15.06 -16.01
N LYS A 15 7.71 -16.20 -16.15
CA LYS A 15 7.05 -17.50 -16.20
C LYS A 15 6.30 -17.80 -14.90
N VAL A 16 6.96 -17.65 -13.75
CA VAL A 16 6.34 -17.85 -12.43
C VAL A 16 5.11 -16.97 -12.23
N ARG A 17 5.15 -15.70 -12.65
CA ARG A 17 3.99 -14.81 -12.55
C ARG A 17 2.80 -15.26 -13.40
N ARG A 18 3.07 -15.79 -14.59
CA ARG A 18 2.02 -16.36 -15.47
C ARG A 18 1.45 -17.67 -14.91
N GLU A 19 2.30 -18.52 -14.31
CA GLU A 19 1.85 -19.74 -13.62
C GLU A 19 0.94 -19.42 -12.43
N LYS A 20 1.28 -18.43 -11.62
CA LYS A 20 0.42 -17.94 -10.52
C LYS A 20 -0.92 -17.41 -11.03
N LEU A 21 -0.94 -16.69 -12.16
CA LEU A 21 -2.20 -16.26 -12.78
C LEU A 21 -3.03 -17.47 -13.24
N ALA A 22 -2.40 -18.43 -13.91
CA ALA A 22 -3.10 -19.63 -14.36
C ALA A 22 -3.68 -20.44 -13.19
N GLU A 23 -2.95 -20.55 -12.07
CA GLU A 23 -3.47 -21.17 -10.83
C GLU A 23 -4.72 -20.44 -10.31
N LEU A 24 -4.71 -19.10 -10.29
CA LEU A 24 -5.86 -18.29 -9.88
C LEU A 24 -7.06 -18.51 -10.81
N GLN A 25 -6.83 -18.53 -12.13
CA GLN A 25 -7.88 -18.75 -13.13
C GLN A 25 -8.51 -20.14 -13.01
N GLN A 26 -7.68 -21.19 -12.84
CA GLN A 26 -8.16 -22.57 -12.65
C GLN A 26 -9.01 -22.71 -11.37
N ASN A 27 -8.70 -21.94 -10.33
CA ASN A 27 -9.44 -21.93 -9.09
C ASN A 27 -10.67 -21.00 -9.10
N GLY A 28 -11.07 -20.44 -10.26
CA GLY A 28 -12.20 -19.53 -10.39
C GLY A 28 -12.01 -18.16 -9.74
N ARG A 29 -10.75 -17.77 -9.49
CA ARG A 29 -10.37 -16.49 -8.83
C ARG A 29 -9.58 -15.59 -9.78
N ASP A 30 -9.98 -15.54 -11.05
CA ASP A 30 -9.35 -14.70 -12.06
C ASP A 30 -9.52 -13.20 -11.72
N PRO A 31 -8.44 -12.47 -11.38
CA PRO A 31 -8.55 -11.06 -11.05
C PRO A 31 -9.03 -10.20 -12.21
N PHE A 32 -8.85 -10.64 -13.46
CA PHE A 32 -9.29 -9.88 -14.63
C PHE A 32 -10.79 -9.99 -14.92
N GLN A 33 -11.52 -10.85 -14.18
CA GLN A 33 -12.99 -10.90 -14.22
C GLN A 33 -13.63 -9.84 -13.29
N ILE A 34 -12.84 -9.22 -12.41
CA ILE A 34 -13.33 -8.17 -11.50
C ILE A 34 -13.39 -6.86 -12.28
N THR A 35 -14.59 -6.45 -12.66
CA THR A 35 -14.81 -5.25 -13.48
C THR A 35 -15.02 -3.98 -12.66
N LYS A 36 -15.34 -4.12 -11.35
CA LYS A 36 -15.63 -2.99 -10.46
C LYS A 36 -15.12 -3.27 -9.05
N PHE A 37 -14.54 -2.24 -8.44
CA PHE A 37 -14.24 -2.17 -7.02
C PHE A 37 -14.77 -0.84 -6.48
N ASP A 38 -15.54 -0.88 -5.41
CA ASP A 38 -16.16 0.31 -4.82
C ASP A 38 -15.18 1.02 -3.87
N GLN A 39 -14.24 1.74 -4.48
CA GLN A 39 -13.27 2.58 -3.77
C GLN A 39 -13.99 3.78 -3.16
N THR A 40 -13.77 4.02 -1.85
CA THR A 40 -14.37 5.15 -1.13
C THR A 40 -13.41 6.35 -1.02
N HIS A 41 -12.13 6.10 -0.83
CA HIS A 41 -11.12 7.13 -0.57
C HIS A 41 -9.82 6.86 -1.32
N HIS A 42 -9.02 7.91 -1.50
CA HIS A 42 -7.64 7.82 -1.91
C HIS A 42 -6.68 7.90 -0.71
N SER A 43 -5.42 7.51 -0.94
CA SER A 43 -4.40 7.40 0.12
C SER A 43 -4.19 8.69 0.92
N LEU A 44 -4.14 9.86 0.26
CA LEU A 44 -3.98 11.14 0.96
C LEU A 44 -5.25 11.59 1.69
N GLU A 45 -6.42 11.28 1.14
CA GLU A 45 -7.71 11.55 1.78
C GLU A 45 -7.83 10.78 3.09
N VAL A 46 -7.46 9.48 3.11
CA VAL A 46 -7.45 8.68 4.34
C VAL A 46 -6.54 9.29 5.39
N LYS A 47 -5.34 9.74 5.01
CA LYS A 47 -4.39 10.36 5.94
C LYS A 47 -4.97 11.66 6.53
N GLY A 48 -5.50 12.53 5.69
CA GLY A 48 -6.11 13.79 6.14
C GLY A 48 -7.35 13.59 7.02
N LEU A 49 -8.22 12.64 6.67
CA LEU A 49 -9.39 12.29 7.49
C LEU A 49 -8.97 11.73 8.86
N TYR A 50 -7.97 10.87 8.89
CA TYR A 50 -7.48 10.30 10.14
C TYR A 50 -6.86 11.38 11.03
N GLU A 51 -6.03 12.27 10.49
CA GLU A 51 -5.42 13.37 11.24
C GLU A 51 -6.47 14.33 11.81
N ALA A 52 -7.48 14.68 11.02
CA ALA A 52 -8.58 15.54 11.48
C ALA A 52 -9.38 14.87 12.60
N HIS A 53 -9.73 13.61 12.43
CA HIS A 53 -10.48 12.84 13.42
C HIS A 53 -9.69 12.62 14.71
N GLU A 54 -8.40 12.29 14.60
CA GLU A 54 -7.49 12.14 15.75
C GLU A 54 -7.38 13.46 16.51
N THR A 55 -7.25 14.59 15.80
CA THR A 55 -7.16 15.92 16.41
C THR A 55 -8.44 16.27 17.17
N GLU A 56 -9.60 15.92 16.62
CA GLU A 56 -10.89 16.18 17.28
C GLU A 56 -11.08 15.32 18.53
N LEU A 57 -10.81 14.02 18.45
CA LEU A 57 -11.00 13.09 19.56
C LEU A 57 -9.98 13.30 20.70
N LEU A 58 -8.79 13.77 20.39
CA LEU A 58 -7.71 13.93 21.35
C LEU A 58 -7.51 15.40 21.82
N LYS A 59 -8.35 16.35 21.39
CA LYS A 59 -8.14 17.77 21.65
C LYS A 59 -8.09 18.16 23.13
N ASP A 60 -8.84 17.44 23.99
CA ASP A 60 -8.90 17.69 25.43
C ASP A 60 -7.93 16.81 26.23
N ARG A 61 -7.10 16.02 25.54
CA ARG A 61 -6.15 15.10 26.14
C ARG A 61 -4.78 15.78 26.34
N GLN A 62 -4.21 15.59 27.52
CA GLN A 62 -2.84 16.02 27.80
C GLN A 62 -1.85 14.93 27.37
N GLU A 63 -0.79 15.33 26.67
CA GLU A 63 0.31 14.41 26.34
C GLU A 63 1.10 14.08 27.62
N PRO A 64 1.66 12.85 27.72
CA PRO A 64 2.44 12.45 28.87
C PRO A 64 3.70 13.33 28.98
N ASN A 65 3.89 13.97 30.11
CA ASN A 65 5.14 14.68 30.40
C ASN A 65 6.21 13.64 30.81
N VAL A 66 7.18 13.44 29.95
CA VAL A 66 8.31 12.50 30.16
C VAL A 66 9.59 13.20 30.63
N GLU A 67 9.55 14.53 30.84
CA GLU A 67 10.71 15.29 31.32
C GLU A 67 11.08 14.86 32.73
N GLY A 68 12.34 14.45 32.94
CA GLY A 68 12.86 14.01 34.24
C GLY A 68 12.61 12.55 34.59
N MET A 69 11.97 11.77 33.72
CA MET A 69 11.82 10.32 33.86
C MET A 69 13.09 9.59 33.43
N ASP A 70 13.35 8.41 34.02
CA ASP A 70 14.36 7.51 33.47
C ASP A 70 13.86 6.88 32.13
N GLU A 71 14.79 6.24 31.41
CA GLU A 71 14.49 5.70 30.06
C GLU A 71 13.40 4.61 30.08
N GLU A 72 13.33 3.84 31.16
CA GLU A 72 12.36 2.75 31.30
C GLU A 72 10.96 3.29 31.64
N GLN A 73 10.88 4.25 32.56
CA GLN A 73 9.63 4.96 32.91
C GLN A 73 9.07 5.74 31.72
N ALA A 74 9.94 6.44 30.97
CA ALA A 74 9.53 7.17 29.77
C ALA A 74 8.96 6.22 28.69
N LYS A 75 9.59 5.08 28.46
CA LYS A 75 9.09 4.05 27.53
C LYS A 75 7.74 3.47 27.95
N GLU A 76 7.56 3.24 29.24
CA GLU A 76 6.29 2.72 29.77
C GLU A 76 5.17 3.76 29.66
N ALA A 77 5.44 5.03 29.98
CA ALA A 77 4.51 6.13 29.84
C ALA A 77 4.06 6.32 28.38
N LEU A 78 5.02 6.31 27.43
CA LEU A 78 4.71 6.42 25.99
C LEU A 78 3.94 5.19 25.46
N LYS A 79 4.23 4.00 25.98
CA LYS A 79 3.47 2.80 25.62
C LYS A 79 2.02 2.88 26.09
N LYS A 80 1.82 3.32 27.34
CA LYS A 80 0.47 3.51 27.91
C LYS A 80 -0.29 4.58 27.14
N ASP A 81 0.36 5.70 26.81
CA ASP A 81 -0.21 6.76 25.99
C ASP A 81 -0.67 6.23 24.62
N TYR A 82 0.17 5.47 23.95
CA TYR A 82 -0.17 4.86 22.67
C TYR A 82 -1.39 3.92 22.77
N GLU A 83 -1.45 3.09 23.81
CA GLU A 83 -2.56 2.16 24.03
C GLU A 83 -3.86 2.91 24.33
N GLU A 84 -3.83 3.97 25.12
CA GLU A 84 -4.98 4.83 25.40
C GLU A 84 -5.48 5.56 24.13
N ARG A 85 -4.57 6.19 23.38
CA ARG A 85 -4.90 6.84 22.08
C ARG A 85 -5.53 5.85 21.11
N ARG A 86 -4.95 4.67 21.02
CA ARG A 86 -5.47 3.60 20.19
C ARG A 86 -6.88 3.20 20.60
N ASN A 87 -7.14 2.99 21.89
CA ASN A 87 -8.47 2.62 22.39
C ASN A 87 -9.52 3.69 22.06
N ILE A 88 -9.17 4.97 22.16
CA ILE A 88 -10.06 6.09 21.78
C ILE A 88 -10.38 6.03 20.28
N MET A 89 -9.38 5.83 19.44
CA MET A 89 -9.55 5.76 17.98
C MET A 89 -10.29 4.48 17.55
N ASP A 90 -10.01 3.34 18.20
CA ASP A 90 -10.69 2.06 17.93
C ASP A 90 -12.19 2.09 18.33
N ALA A 91 -12.60 3.00 19.23
CA ALA A 91 -14.01 3.20 19.56
C ALA A 91 -14.80 3.92 18.44
N SER A 92 -14.13 4.64 17.55
CA SER A 92 -14.74 5.33 16.40
C SER A 92 -13.89 5.13 15.13
N PRO A 93 -13.82 3.92 14.57
CA PRO A 93 -12.94 3.59 13.47
C PRO A 93 -13.40 4.25 12.17
N ILE A 94 -12.44 4.74 11.38
CA ILE A 94 -12.70 5.25 10.04
C ILE A 94 -12.55 4.10 9.05
N HIS A 95 -13.66 3.52 8.61
CA HIS A 95 -13.69 2.49 7.59
C HIS A 95 -13.46 3.07 6.20
N VAL A 96 -12.58 2.44 5.45
CA VAL A 96 -12.17 2.89 4.12
C VAL A 96 -12.02 1.71 3.16
N ALA A 97 -12.26 1.98 1.89
CA ALA A 97 -11.91 1.08 0.79
C ALA A 97 -11.00 1.84 -0.18
N ILE A 98 -9.79 1.35 -0.36
CA ILE A 98 -8.79 1.93 -1.27
C ILE A 98 -8.39 0.93 -2.34
N ALA A 99 -7.95 1.43 -3.48
CA ALA A 99 -7.40 0.59 -4.54
C ALA A 99 -6.10 1.20 -5.07
N GLY A 100 -5.11 0.36 -5.34
CA GLY A 100 -3.85 0.84 -5.88
C GLY A 100 -2.83 -0.27 -6.11
N ARG A 101 -1.66 0.13 -6.59
CA ARG A 101 -0.56 -0.76 -6.91
C ARG A 101 0.30 -1.02 -5.69
N MET A 102 0.56 -2.28 -5.40
CA MET A 102 1.49 -2.69 -4.36
C MET A 102 2.93 -2.44 -4.80
N MET A 103 3.59 -1.47 -4.17
CA MET A 103 4.96 -1.06 -4.49
C MET A 103 6.01 -1.63 -3.53
N PHE A 104 5.58 -2.13 -2.39
CA PHE A 104 6.43 -2.76 -1.39
C PHE A 104 5.63 -3.80 -0.60
N LYS A 105 6.30 -4.88 -0.21
CA LYS A 105 5.73 -5.92 0.65
C LYS A 105 6.78 -6.48 1.59
N ARG A 106 6.44 -6.58 2.87
CA ARG A 106 7.25 -7.22 3.90
C ARG A 106 6.39 -8.22 4.67
N VAL A 107 6.74 -9.50 4.55
CA VAL A 107 6.05 -10.59 5.26
C VAL A 107 6.76 -10.88 6.58
N MET A 108 6.00 -10.90 7.68
CA MET A 108 6.50 -11.17 9.04
C MET A 108 5.65 -12.27 9.70
N GLY A 109 5.76 -13.51 9.19
CA GLY A 109 5.03 -14.65 9.73
C GLY A 109 3.51 -14.58 9.55
N LYS A 110 2.78 -14.22 10.62
CA LYS A 110 1.31 -14.12 10.63
C LYS A 110 0.77 -12.74 10.21
N ALA A 111 1.66 -11.77 10.02
CA ALA A 111 1.31 -10.44 9.59
C ALA A 111 2.24 -9.98 8.46
N SER A 112 1.79 -9.00 7.70
CA SER A 112 2.54 -8.40 6.61
C SER A 112 2.27 -6.91 6.57
N PHE A 113 3.26 -6.14 6.12
CA PHE A 113 3.07 -4.77 5.70
C PHE A 113 3.26 -4.65 4.19
N CYS A 114 2.44 -3.86 3.56
CA CYS A 114 2.66 -3.46 2.17
C CYS A 114 2.35 -1.98 1.99
N ASN A 115 2.89 -1.38 0.93
CA ASN A 115 2.56 -0.02 0.54
C ASN A 115 1.75 -0.08 -0.75
N ILE A 116 0.57 0.52 -0.72
CA ILE A 116 -0.32 0.67 -1.86
C ILE A 116 -0.19 2.10 -2.38
N GLN A 117 0.15 2.23 -3.66
CA GLN A 117 0.27 3.50 -4.37
C GLN A 117 -0.95 3.69 -5.27
N ASP A 118 -1.61 4.82 -5.12
CA ASP A 118 -2.75 5.23 -5.94
C ASP A 118 -2.45 6.51 -6.76
N LEU A 119 -3.50 7.19 -7.23
CA LEU A 119 -3.37 8.42 -7.99
C LEU A 119 -2.77 9.56 -7.15
N GLN A 120 -3.19 9.69 -5.88
CA GLN A 120 -2.82 10.81 -5.02
C GLN A 120 -1.49 10.58 -4.31
N GLY A 121 -1.17 9.34 -3.90
CA GLY A 121 0.05 9.07 -3.16
C GLY A 121 0.24 7.59 -2.81
N SER A 122 0.71 7.34 -1.60
CA SER A 122 0.85 5.98 -1.08
C SER A 122 0.46 5.90 0.39
N ILE A 123 -0.05 4.74 0.79
CA ILE A 123 -0.39 4.45 2.18
C ILE A 123 0.08 3.04 2.55
N GLN A 124 0.51 2.89 3.79
CA GLN A 124 0.87 1.60 4.35
C GLN A 124 -0.40 0.81 4.68
N VAL A 125 -0.37 -0.49 4.43
CA VAL A 125 -1.44 -1.42 4.78
C VAL A 125 -0.86 -2.52 5.64
N TYR A 126 -1.48 -2.77 6.78
CA TYR A 126 -1.22 -3.88 7.66
C TYR A 126 -2.19 -5.01 7.37
N VAL A 127 -1.66 -6.17 7.02
CA VAL A 127 -2.43 -7.36 6.65
C VAL A 127 -2.14 -8.46 7.64
N ALA A 128 -3.09 -8.74 8.53
CA ALA A 128 -2.98 -9.79 9.52
C ALA A 128 -3.77 -11.04 9.08
N ARG A 129 -3.15 -12.23 9.23
CA ARG A 129 -3.80 -13.50 8.91
C ARG A 129 -5.11 -13.70 9.66
N ASP A 130 -5.13 -13.31 10.92
CA ASP A 130 -6.27 -13.53 11.80
C ASP A 130 -7.43 -12.56 11.47
N ALA A 131 -7.16 -11.45 10.77
CA ALA A 131 -8.18 -10.50 10.29
C ALA A 131 -8.77 -10.91 8.93
N ILE A 132 -7.92 -11.27 7.95
CA ILE A 132 -8.39 -11.58 6.58
C ILE A 132 -8.62 -13.07 6.33
N GLY A 133 -8.29 -13.93 7.28
CA GLY A 133 -8.38 -15.38 7.17
C GLY A 133 -7.14 -16.04 6.58
N THR A 134 -6.96 -17.32 6.90
CA THR A 134 -5.74 -18.08 6.55
C THR A 134 -5.56 -18.23 5.02
N GLU A 135 -6.64 -18.50 4.29
CA GLU A 135 -6.61 -18.69 2.85
C GLU A 135 -6.26 -17.38 2.13
N SER A 136 -7.00 -16.31 2.40
CA SER A 136 -6.75 -14.98 1.82
C SER A 136 -5.33 -14.47 2.14
N TYR A 137 -4.83 -14.75 3.34
CA TYR A 137 -3.47 -14.40 3.72
C TYR A 137 -2.43 -15.23 2.96
N ALA A 138 -2.68 -16.51 2.70
CA ALA A 138 -1.79 -17.36 1.90
C ALA A 138 -1.71 -16.84 0.45
N ASP A 139 -2.83 -16.43 -0.14
CA ASP A 139 -2.87 -15.81 -1.46
C ASP A 139 -2.16 -14.46 -1.50
N PHE A 140 -2.40 -13.62 -0.49
CA PHE A 140 -1.67 -12.36 -0.35
C PHE A 140 -0.15 -12.56 -0.27
N LYS A 141 0.31 -13.59 0.45
CA LYS A 141 1.75 -13.93 0.51
C LYS A 141 2.32 -14.33 -0.85
N LYS A 142 1.54 -15.01 -1.70
CA LYS A 142 1.96 -15.39 -3.06
C LYS A 142 1.95 -14.22 -4.05
N SER A 143 1.33 -13.08 -3.73
CA SER A 143 1.24 -11.93 -4.61
C SER A 143 2.61 -11.32 -4.91
N ASP A 144 2.71 -10.56 -5.99
CA ASP A 144 3.97 -9.97 -6.45
C ASP A 144 3.91 -8.42 -6.39
N ILE A 145 5.08 -7.80 -6.23
CA ILE A 145 5.19 -6.34 -6.35
C ILE A 145 4.75 -5.93 -7.75
N GLY A 146 3.92 -4.90 -7.82
CA GLY A 146 3.27 -4.43 -9.04
C GLY A 146 1.82 -4.87 -9.19
N ASP A 147 1.35 -5.88 -8.44
CA ASP A 147 -0.06 -6.28 -8.41
C ASP A 147 -0.94 -5.12 -7.93
N ILE A 148 -2.17 -5.03 -8.45
CA ILE A 148 -3.15 -4.03 -8.01
C ILE A 148 -4.12 -4.69 -7.05
N PHE A 149 -4.28 -4.08 -5.88
CA PHE A 149 -5.16 -4.54 -4.82
C PHE A 149 -6.25 -3.54 -4.50
N GLY A 150 -7.44 -4.07 -4.19
CA GLY A 150 -8.44 -3.40 -3.40
C GLY A 150 -8.30 -3.83 -1.93
N VAL A 151 -8.33 -2.88 -1.02
CA VAL A 151 -8.20 -3.10 0.42
C VAL A 151 -9.36 -2.42 1.13
N GLU A 152 -10.12 -3.19 1.86
CA GLU A 152 -11.19 -2.72 2.74
C GLU A 152 -10.72 -2.91 4.19
N GLY A 153 -10.97 -1.94 5.05
CA GLY A 153 -10.58 -1.97 6.45
C GLY A 153 -10.70 -0.61 7.12
N PHE A 154 -9.96 -0.39 8.19
CA PHE A 154 -10.01 0.87 8.93
C PHE A 154 -8.63 1.51 9.09
N ALA A 155 -8.62 2.83 9.16
CA ALA A 155 -7.40 3.61 9.36
C ALA A 155 -6.94 3.55 10.82
N PHE A 156 -5.64 3.43 11.03
CA PHE A 156 -5.02 3.45 12.36
C PHE A 156 -3.62 4.03 12.29
N ARG A 157 -3.07 4.44 13.44
CA ARG A 157 -1.69 4.88 13.54
C ARG A 157 -0.83 3.76 14.13
N THR A 158 0.27 3.44 13.45
CA THR A 158 1.25 2.46 13.95
C THR A 158 2.04 3.03 15.13
N ARG A 159 2.73 2.16 15.87
CA ARG A 159 3.62 2.57 16.98
C ARG A 159 4.76 3.50 16.53
N THR A 160 5.12 3.47 15.27
CA THR A 160 6.14 4.35 14.66
C THR A 160 5.56 5.67 14.15
N GLY A 161 4.25 5.92 14.34
CA GLY A 161 3.57 7.14 13.95
C GLY A 161 3.01 7.15 12.51
N GLU A 162 3.23 6.10 11.72
CA GLU A 162 2.73 6.03 10.34
C GLU A 162 1.22 5.74 10.30
N ILE A 163 0.46 6.57 9.60
CA ILE A 163 -0.96 6.32 9.35
C ILE A 163 -1.08 5.20 8.32
N SER A 164 -1.79 4.15 8.69
CA SER A 164 -1.89 2.91 7.96
C SER A 164 -3.34 2.40 7.92
N ILE A 165 -3.63 1.45 7.05
CA ILE A 165 -4.92 0.76 7.02
C ILE A 165 -4.73 -0.64 7.60
N HIS A 166 -5.55 -0.99 8.59
CA HIS A 166 -5.70 -2.37 9.05
C HIS A 166 -6.68 -3.07 8.12
N ALA A 167 -6.17 -3.99 7.31
CA ALA A 167 -6.98 -4.69 6.32
C ALA A 167 -7.90 -5.71 6.98
N GLU A 168 -9.19 -5.63 6.67
CA GLU A 168 -10.23 -6.62 6.98
C GLU A 168 -10.52 -7.51 5.77
N LYS A 169 -10.33 -6.95 4.57
CA LYS A 169 -10.44 -7.69 3.32
C LYS A 169 -9.44 -7.18 2.29
N VAL A 170 -8.85 -8.10 1.55
CA VAL A 170 -7.88 -7.82 0.49
C VAL A 170 -8.31 -8.56 -0.77
N THR A 171 -8.48 -7.83 -1.86
CA THR A 171 -8.91 -8.36 -3.16
C THR A 171 -7.86 -8.05 -4.21
N LEU A 172 -7.35 -9.08 -4.89
CA LEU A 172 -6.47 -8.91 -6.03
C LEU A 172 -7.30 -8.45 -7.24
N LEU A 173 -7.12 -7.21 -7.68
CA LEU A 173 -7.87 -6.61 -8.79
C LEU A 173 -7.20 -6.81 -10.14
N SER A 174 -5.86 -6.86 -10.15
CA SER A 174 -5.10 -7.08 -11.37
C SER A 174 -3.72 -7.65 -11.06
N LYS A 175 -3.32 -8.68 -11.80
CA LYS A 175 -2.01 -9.32 -11.69
C LYS A 175 -0.99 -8.62 -12.57
N SER A 176 0.13 -8.20 -11.98
CA SER A 176 1.27 -7.66 -12.72
C SER A 176 2.08 -8.81 -13.34
N LEU A 177 2.05 -8.93 -14.65
CA LEU A 177 2.79 -9.97 -15.38
C LEU A 177 4.21 -9.53 -15.73
N GLN A 178 4.48 -8.23 -15.72
CA GLN A 178 5.80 -7.65 -15.94
C GLN A 178 6.44 -7.26 -14.60
N ILE A 179 7.76 -7.30 -14.56
CA ILE A 179 8.55 -6.87 -13.40
C ILE A 179 8.73 -5.36 -13.51
N LEU A 180 8.45 -4.66 -12.41
CA LEU A 180 8.77 -3.24 -12.33
C LEU A 180 10.28 -3.06 -12.16
N PRO A 181 10.88 -1.98 -12.72
CA PRO A 181 12.26 -1.61 -12.46
C PRO A 181 12.55 -1.48 -10.96
N GLU A 182 13.81 -1.67 -10.56
CA GLU A 182 14.20 -1.52 -9.17
C GLU A 182 13.95 -0.09 -8.66
N LYS A 183 13.35 0.01 -7.46
CA LYS A 183 12.89 1.28 -6.88
C LYS A 183 14.04 2.26 -6.61
N PHE A 184 15.25 1.77 -6.30
CA PHE A 184 16.39 2.60 -5.89
C PHE A 184 17.05 3.33 -7.06
N HIS A 185 17.00 2.77 -8.25
CA HIS A 185 17.59 3.38 -9.45
C HIS A 185 16.54 4.01 -10.37
N GLY A 186 15.26 3.70 -10.13
CA GLY A 186 14.15 4.14 -10.97
C GLY A 186 14.34 3.72 -12.42
N LEU A 187 13.56 4.30 -13.31
CA LEU A 187 13.75 4.19 -14.73
C LEU A 187 14.58 5.40 -15.19
N THR A 188 15.92 5.25 -15.23
CA THR A 188 16.86 6.35 -15.57
C THR A 188 17.12 6.46 -17.08
N ASP A 189 17.07 5.34 -17.80
CA ASP A 189 17.28 5.32 -19.24
C ASP A 189 16.20 6.12 -19.98
N VAL A 190 16.63 7.17 -20.67
CA VAL A 190 15.74 8.13 -21.33
C VAL A 190 14.94 7.48 -22.46
N ASP A 191 15.55 6.62 -23.26
CA ASP A 191 14.86 5.95 -24.37
C ASP A 191 13.75 5.03 -23.86
N THR A 192 14.05 4.22 -22.84
CA THR A 192 13.04 3.36 -22.18
C THR A 192 11.92 4.18 -21.54
N ARG A 193 12.21 5.33 -20.90
CA ARG A 193 11.20 6.25 -20.36
C ARG A 193 10.24 6.77 -21.42
N TYR A 194 10.73 7.06 -22.61
CA TYR A 194 9.88 7.50 -23.72
C TYR A 194 9.09 6.35 -24.36
N ARG A 195 9.71 5.19 -24.54
CA ARG A 195 9.06 4.01 -25.16
C ARG A 195 8.07 3.33 -24.24
N GLN A 196 8.36 3.27 -22.91
CA GLN A 196 7.52 2.67 -21.89
C GLN A 196 7.01 3.72 -20.92
N ARG A 197 6.34 4.76 -21.44
CA ARG A 197 5.84 5.87 -20.65
C ARG A 197 4.97 5.45 -19.47
N TYR A 198 4.18 4.38 -19.61
CA TYR A 198 3.36 3.83 -18.54
C TYR A 198 4.20 3.33 -17.35
N VAL A 199 5.39 2.79 -17.60
CA VAL A 199 6.31 2.40 -16.51
C VAL A 199 6.94 3.63 -15.87
N ASP A 200 7.37 4.62 -16.69
CA ASP A 200 7.91 5.89 -16.20
C ASP A 200 6.91 6.60 -15.25
N LEU A 201 5.62 6.62 -15.58
CA LEU A 201 4.57 7.21 -14.74
C LEU A 201 4.32 6.43 -13.44
N ILE A 202 4.63 5.13 -13.39
CA ILE A 202 4.55 4.32 -12.16
C ILE A 202 5.74 4.61 -11.25
N MET A 203 6.94 4.72 -11.83
CA MET A 203 8.20 4.77 -11.08
C MET A 203 8.64 6.20 -10.75
N ASN A 204 8.41 7.16 -11.63
CA ASN A 204 8.88 8.54 -11.53
C ASN A 204 7.73 9.52 -11.20
N THR A 205 7.66 9.93 -9.94
CA THR A 205 6.60 10.84 -9.45
C THR A 205 6.59 12.17 -10.18
N GLU A 206 7.74 12.76 -10.48
CA GLU A 206 7.84 14.03 -11.20
C GLU A 206 7.24 13.95 -12.61
N SER A 207 7.49 12.85 -13.34
CA SER A 207 6.88 12.59 -14.64
C SER A 207 5.36 12.47 -14.50
N LYS A 208 4.88 11.69 -13.54
CA LYS A 208 3.46 11.53 -13.23
C LYS A 208 2.79 12.89 -12.98
N ASP A 209 3.36 13.72 -12.12
CA ASP A 209 2.82 15.03 -11.75
C ASP A 209 2.77 15.99 -12.96
N THR A 210 3.80 15.96 -13.79
CA THR A 210 3.84 16.74 -15.02
C THR A 210 2.70 16.36 -15.97
N PHE A 211 2.46 15.07 -16.17
CA PHE A 211 1.37 14.60 -17.05
C PHE A 211 -0.03 14.88 -16.45
N ILE A 212 -0.19 14.78 -15.14
CA ILE A 212 -1.44 15.17 -14.46
C ILE A 212 -1.70 16.67 -14.65
N LYS A 213 -0.71 17.53 -14.41
CA LYS A 213 -0.82 18.99 -14.63
C LYS A 213 -1.18 19.30 -16.08
N ARG A 214 -0.50 18.67 -17.04
CA ARG A 214 -0.81 18.82 -18.46
C ARG A 214 -2.27 18.45 -18.77
N SER A 215 -2.75 17.32 -18.26
CA SER A 215 -4.13 16.88 -18.47
C SER A 215 -5.15 17.85 -17.89
N LYS A 216 -4.89 18.38 -16.68
CA LYS A 216 -5.74 19.41 -16.04
C LYS A 216 -5.79 20.70 -16.85
N ILE A 217 -4.65 21.18 -17.36
CA ILE A 217 -4.57 22.39 -18.21
C ILE A 217 -5.37 22.19 -19.48
N LEU A 218 -5.19 21.07 -20.18
CA LEU A 218 -5.92 20.77 -21.40
C LEU A 218 -7.45 20.66 -21.16
N SER A 219 -7.86 20.10 -20.03
CA SER A 219 -9.27 20.01 -19.63
C SER A 219 -9.86 21.39 -19.33
N ALA A 220 -9.09 22.30 -18.72
CA ALA A 220 -9.53 23.65 -18.40
C ALA A 220 -9.64 24.57 -19.63
N ILE A 221 -8.88 24.30 -20.69
CA ILE A 221 -8.93 25.06 -21.96
C ILE A 221 -10.14 24.65 -22.82
N ARG A 222 -10.60 23.40 -22.70
CA ARG A 222 -11.76 22.84 -23.44
C ARG A 222 -13.08 23.20 -22.78
#